data_206de5ec310039aa72d1ae32e0eecdf6
#
_entry.id   206de5ec310039aa72d1ae32e0eecdf6
#
_cell.length_a   1.000
_cell.length_b   1.000
_cell.length_c   1.000
_cell.angle_alpha   90.00
_cell.angle_beta   90.00
_cell.angle_gamma   90.00
#
_symmetry.space_group_name_H-M   'P 1'
#
loop_
_entity.id
_entity.type
_entity.pdbx_description
1 polymer ?
#
loop_
_entity_poly.entity_id
_entity_poly.type
_entity_poly.pdbx_seq_one_letter_code
_entity_poly.pdbx_strand_id
1 'polypeptide(L)'
;MAKRDRFGELMEGVAAMKNHRQGKLTLRSYKVDMAPLPKVDSKLLRDTRKKLRCSRAVFARKLRINERTLEKWEQGRAKPNPQAAALVLLVRKYPDTLARLDALAAR
;
A
#
# COMPACT_ATOMS: atom_id res chain seq x y z
N MET A 1 -34.83 22.27 10.39
CA MET A 1 -34.99 21.64 9.61
C MET A 1 -35.38 20.69 9.98
N ALA A 2 -35.83 20.96 9.65
CA ALA A 2 -36.45 20.08 9.82
C ALA A 2 -35.89 18.82 9.73
N LYS A 3 -36.68 17.91 9.54
CA LYS A 3 -36.26 16.61 9.48
C LYS A 3 -35.42 16.37 8.30
N ARG A 4 -34.37 15.73 8.46
CA ARG A 4 -33.49 15.31 7.42
C ARG A 4 -34.21 14.31 6.54
N ASP A 5 -34.09 14.46 5.24
CA ASP A 5 -34.72 13.56 4.28
C ASP A 5 -33.84 12.36 4.06
N ARG A 6 -33.90 11.39 4.96
CA ARG A 6 -33.09 10.22 4.89
C ARG A 6 -33.41 9.32 3.70
N PHE A 7 -34.67 9.30 3.33
CA PHE A 7 -35.06 8.49 2.19
C PHE A 7 -34.51 9.07 0.91
N GLY A 8 -34.56 10.37 0.76
CA GLY A 8 -34.02 11.03 -0.39
C GLY A 8 -32.53 10.85 -0.49
N GLU A 9 -31.83 10.94 0.64
CA GLU A 9 -30.40 10.72 0.67
C GLU A 9 -30.07 9.30 0.28
N LEU A 10 -30.85 8.36 0.77
CA LEU A 10 -30.63 6.96 0.44
C LEU A 10 -30.83 6.72 -1.05
N MET A 11 -31.87 7.30 -1.61
CA MET A 11 -32.16 7.13 -3.03
C MET A 11 -31.08 7.79 -3.90
N GLU A 12 -30.54 8.90 -3.44
CA GLU A 12 -29.43 9.53 -4.14
C GLU A 12 -28.23 8.61 -4.16
N GLY A 13 -27.94 7.97 -3.03
CA GLY A 13 -26.84 7.04 -2.96
C GLY A 13 -27.06 5.85 -3.87
N VAL A 14 -28.26 5.34 -3.92
CA VAL A 14 -28.59 4.22 -4.79
C VAL A 14 -28.46 4.62 -6.25
N ALA A 15 -28.93 5.80 -6.59
CA ALA A 15 -28.83 6.28 -7.96
C ALA A 15 -27.37 6.47 -8.36
N ALA A 16 -26.57 6.99 -7.47
CA ALA A 16 -25.16 7.17 -7.73
C ALA A 16 -24.46 5.83 -7.93
N MET A 17 -24.79 4.87 -7.12
CA MET A 17 -24.23 3.54 -7.25
C MET A 17 -24.67 2.88 -8.54
N LYS A 18 -25.89 3.09 -8.93
CA LYS A 18 -26.42 2.54 -10.15
C LYS A 18 -25.72 3.13 -11.36
N ASN A 19 -25.55 4.43 -11.36
CA ASN A 19 -24.83 5.09 -12.43
C ASN A 19 -23.39 4.60 -12.52
N HIS A 20 -22.80 4.43 -11.37
CA HIS A 20 -21.45 3.93 -11.29
C HIS A 20 -21.36 2.53 -11.85
N ARG A 21 -22.36 1.72 -11.56
CA ARG A 21 -22.36 0.35 -12.00
C ARG A 21 -22.64 0.19 -13.46
N GLN A 22 -23.37 1.12 -14.05
CA GLN A 22 -23.72 1.06 -15.45
C GLN A 22 -22.70 1.78 -16.30
N GLY A 23 -23.11 2.83 -16.90
CA GLY A 23 -22.24 3.57 -17.77
C GLY A 23 -21.08 4.18 -17.06
N LYS A 24 -21.27 4.52 -15.83
CA LYS A 24 -20.22 5.21 -15.10
C LYS A 24 -19.15 4.30 -14.59
N LEU A 25 -19.32 3.05 -14.76
CA LEU A 25 -18.25 2.15 -14.50
C LEU A 25 -17.06 2.48 -15.35
N THR A 26 -17.32 3.02 -16.52
CA THR A 26 -16.25 3.45 -17.38
C THR A 26 -15.46 4.56 -16.73
N LEU A 27 -16.14 5.36 -15.94
CA LEU A 27 -15.45 6.41 -15.23
C LEU A 27 -14.35 5.86 -14.38
N ARG A 28 -14.65 4.77 -13.70
CA ARG A 28 -13.64 4.13 -12.86
C ARG A 28 -12.60 3.43 -13.72
N SER A 29 -13.04 2.76 -14.76
CA SER A 29 -12.14 2.00 -15.60
C SER A 29 -11.06 2.86 -16.23
N TYR A 30 -11.43 3.96 -16.82
CA TYR A 30 -10.44 4.75 -17.51
C TYR A 30 -9.68 5.66 -16.56
N LYS A 31 -10.17 5.78 -15.33
CA LYS A 31 -9.44 6.60 -14.41
C LYS A 31 -8.31 5.92 -13.78
N VAL A 32 -8.34 4.65 -13.73
CA VAL A 32 -7.33 3.90 -13.04
C VAL A 32 -6.17 3.63 -13.96
N ASP A 33 -5.72 4.67 -14.60
CA ASP A 33 -4.58 4.56 -15.47
C ASP A 33 -3.37 5.01 -14.67
N MET A 34 -2.96 4.15 -13.74
CA MET A 34 -1.85 4.47 -12.88
C MET A 34 -0.56 3.96 -13.48
N ALA A 35 0.48 4.76 -13.34
CA ALA A 35 1.79 4.32 -13.77
C ALA A 35 2.20 3.12 -12.93
N PRO A 36 2.73 2.08 -13.56
CA PRO A 36 3.15 0.90 -12.80
C PRO A 36 4.37 1.23 -11.95
N LEU A 37 4.41 0.66 -10.76
CA LEU A 37 5.55 0.82 -9.89
C LEU A 37 6.67 -0.12 -10.33
N PRO A 38 7.93 0.22 -10.06
CA PRO A 38 9.03 -0.66 -10.37
C PRO A 38 8.88 -2.00 -9.64
N LYS A 39 9.45 -3.03 -10.23
CA LYS A 39 9.42 -4.33 -9.60
C LYS A 39 10.37 -4.36 -8.41
N VAL A 40 9.93 -5.01 -7.35
CA VAL A 40 10.75 -5.21 -6.17
C VAL A 40 11.29 -6.62 -6.21
N ASP A 41 12.57 -6.74 -6.53
CA ASP A 41 13.22 -8.05 -6.57
C ASP A 41 14.13 -8.21 -5.36
N SER A 42 14.80 -9.35 -5.28
CA SER A 42 15.66 -9.66 -4.15
C SER A 42 16.83 -8.68 -4.03
N LYS A 43 17.35 -8.25 -5.16
CA LYS A 43 18.47 -7.33 -5.16
C LYS A 43 18.06 -5.96 -4.62
N LEU A 44 16.91 -5.47 -5.06
CA LEU A 44 16.42 -4.18 -4.61
C LEU A 44 16.16 -4.20 -3.09
N LEU A 45 15.63 -5.30 -2.59
CA LEU A 45 15.40 -5.45 -1.16
C LEU A 45 16.70 -5.41 -0.37
N ARG A 46 17.70 -6.15 -0.81
CA ARG A 46 18.97 -6.16 -0.14
C ARG A 46 19.66 -4.79 -0.20
N ASP A 47 19.59 -4.14 -1.37
CA ASP A 47 20.17 -2.81 -1.52
C ASP A 47 19.48 -1.80 -0.59
N THR A 48 18.17 -1.87 -0.52
CA THR A 48 17.42 -0.96 0.36
C THR A 48 17.82 -1.16 1.80
N ARG A 49 17.92 -2.41 2.22
CA ARG A 49 18.31 -2.73 3.58
C ARG A 49 19.71 -2.22 3.89
N LYS A 50 20.62 -2.40 2.94
CA LYS A 50 21.99 -1.94 3.12
C LYS A 50 22.08 -0.43 3.21
N LYS A 51 21.30 0.26 2.39
CA LYS A 51 21.28 1.72 2.43
C LYS A 51 20.80 2.23 3.77
N LEU A 52 19.86 1.52 4.38
CA LEU A 52 19.32 1.89 5.68
C LEU A 52 20.18 1.39 6.83
N ARG A 53 21.22 0.63 6.51
CA ARG A 53 22.15 0.07 7.50
C ARG A 53 21.42 -0.73 8.56
N CYS A 54 20.47 -1.53 8.13
CA CYS A 54 19.69 -2.38 9.02
C CYS A 54 20.05 -3.83 8.81
N SER A 55 20.03 -4.61 9.88
CA SER A 55 20.09 -6.05 9.74
C SER A 55 18.75 -6.52 9.22
N ARG A 56 18.71 -7.77 8.73
CA ARG A 56 17.46 -8.33 8.24
C ARG A 56 16.39 -8.33 9.33
N ALA A 57 16.77 -8.72 10.54
CA ALA A 57 15.82 -8.77 11.64
C ALA A 57 15.26 -7.39 11.97
N VAL A 58 16.11 -6.38 12.00
CA VAL A 58 15.67 -5.02 12.29
C VAL A 58 14.79 -4.48 11.17
N PHE A 59 15.19 -4.72 9.93
CA PHE A 59 14.42 -4.24 8.78
C PHE A 59 13.03 -4.88 8.76
N ALA A 60 12.96 -6.19 8.98
CA ALA A 60 11.68 -6.88 9.03
C ALA A 60 10.79 -6.33 10.14
N ARG A 61 11.38 -6.11 11.30
CA ARG A 61 10.62 -5.59 12.42
C ARG A 61 10.08 -4.19 12.12
N LYS A 62 10.90 -3.37 11.51
CA LYS A 62 10.46 -2.01 11.17
C LYS A 62 9.39 -1.99 10.11
N LEU A 63 9.43 -2.94 9.19
CA LEU A 63 8.41 -3.08 8.17
C LEU A 63 7.17 -3.82 8.68
N ARG A 64 7.23 -4.31 9.90
CA ARG A 64 6.13 -5.07 10.52
C ARG A 64 5.84 -6.37 9.75
N ILE A 65 6.88 -7.03 9.30
CA ILE A 65 6.76 -8.31 8.62
C ILE A 65 7.61 -9.35 9.36
N ASN A 66 7.34 -10.61 9.05
CA ASN A 66 8.09 -11.70 9.62
C ASN A 66 9.48 -11.75 9.01
N GLU A 67 10.50 -11.99 9.83
CA GLU A 67 11.87 -12.06 9.35
C GLU A 67 12.06 -13.15 8.31
N ARG A 68 11.43 -14.28 8.48
CA ARG A 68 11.53 -15.37 7.52
C ARG A 68 10.92 -14.99 6.19
N THR A 69 9.84 -14.22 6.23
CA THR A 69 9.23 -13.72 5.00
C THR A 69 10.20 -12.83 4.25
N LEU A 70 10.84 -11.91 4.97
CA LEU A 70 11.82 -11.03 4.36
C LEU A 70 13.00 -11.84 3.81
N GLU A 71 13.44 -12.84 4.55
CA GLU A 71 14.52 -13.70 4.11
C GLU A 71 14.19 -14.36 2.78
N LYS A 72 12.98 -14.89 2.65
CA LYS A 72 12.56 -15.52 1.40
C LYS A 72 12.56 -14.54 0.26
N TRP A 73 12.11 -13.32 0.51
CA TRP A 73 12.12 -12.30 -0.52
C TRP A 73 13.53 -11.94 -0.94
N GLU A 74 14.45 -11.83 0.03
CA GLU A 74 15.84 -11.49 -0.26
C GLU A 74 16.59 -12.61 -0.98
N GLN A 75 16.13 -13.83 -0.80
CA GLN A 75 16.72 -14.98 -1.46
C GLN A 75 16.05 -15.30 -2.80
N GLY A 76 15.02 -14.57 -3.16
CA GLY A 76 14.31 -14.78 -4.40
C GLY A 76 13.37 -15.97 -4.38
N ARG A 77 13.10 -16.54 -3.20
CA ARG A 77 12.21 -17.68 -3.07
C ARG A 77 10.75 -17.31 -3.08
N ALA A 78 10.45 -16.06 -2.76
CA ALA A 78 9.10 -15.54 -2.78
C ALA A 78 9.17 -14.08 -3.17
N LYS A 79 8.05 -13.54 -3.61
CA LYS A 79 7.97 -12.14 -3.98
C LYS A 79 7.04 -11.41 -3.02
N PRO A 80 7.35 -10.15 -2.67
CA PRO A 80 6.42 -9.39 -1.86
C PRO A 80 5.12 -9.17 -2.61
N ASN A 81 4.02 -9.15 -1.87
CA ASN A 81 2.75 -8.81 -2.49
C ASN A 81 2.75 -7.33 -2.87
N PRO A 82 1.78 -6.87 -3.67
CA PRO A 82 1.79 -5.48 -4.14
C PRO A 82 1.87 -4.44 -3.03
N GLN A 83 1.21 -4.68 -1.92
CA GLN A 83 1.22 -3.73 -0.81
C GLN A 83 2.60 -3.65 -0.16
N ALA A 84 3.20 -4.80 0.06
CA ALA A 84 4.54 -4.85 0.65
C ALA A 84 5.55 -4.24 -0.30
N ALA A 85 5.42 -4.52 -1.59
CA ALA A 85 6.31 -3.94 -2.59
C ALA A 85 6.21 -2.42 -2.60
N ALA A 86 5.00 -1.89 -2.53
CA ALA A 86 4.80 -0.45 -2.49
C ALA A 86 5.45 0.15 -1.26
N LEU A 87 5.32 -0.50 -0.12
CA LEU A 87 5.93 -0.02 1.12
C LEU A 87 7.45 -0.03 1.02
N VAL A 88 8.02 -1.07 0.46
CA VAL A 88 9.47 -1.15 0.28
C VAL A 88 9.98 -0.03 -0.61
N LEU A 89 9.28 0.24 -1.70
CA LEU A 89 9.66 1.32 -2.60
C LEU A 89 9.55 2.67 -1.92
N LEU A 90 8.52 2.86 -1.11
CA LEU A 90 8.33 4.09 -0.38
C LEU A 90 9.47 4.31 0.63
N VAL A 91 9.84 3.26 1.35
CA VAL A 91 10.93 3.32 2.30
C VAL A 91 12.26 3.58 1.61
N ARG A 92 12.45 2.98 0.43
CA ARG A 92 13.67 3.16 -0.32
C ARG A 92 13.86 4.62 -0.72
N LYS A 93 12.80 5.24 -1.19
CA LYS A 93 12.88 6.64 -1.63
C LYS A 93 12.82 7.61 -0.47
N TYR A 94 12.04 7.29 0.54
CA TYR A 94 11.85 8.14 1.71
C TYR A 94 12.18 7.33 2.98
N PRO A 95 13.43 7.27 3.36
CA PRO A 95 13.83 6.46 4.52
C PRO A 95 13.14 6.84 5.82
N ASP A 96 12.72 8.09 5.96
CA ASP A 96 12.01 8.53 7.15
C ASP A 96 10.64 7.86 7.30
N THR A 97 10.19 7.15 6.27
CA THR A 97 8.94 6.39 6.35
C THR A 97 8.97 5.40 7.51
N LEU A 98 10.13 4.79 7.76
CA LEU A 98 10.25 3.84 8.87
C LEU A 98 10.02 4.53 10.21
N ALA A 99 10.57 5.73 10.37
CA ALA A 99 10.36 6.51 11.60
C ALA A 99 8.89 6.90 11.74
N ARG A 100 8.25 7.22 10.63
CA ARG A 100 6.83 7.56 10.64
C ARG A 100 5.97 6.36 11.03
N LEU A 101 6.32 5.18 10.55
CA LEU A 101 5.63 3.96 10.96
C LEU A 101 5.77 3.72 12.46
N ASP A 102 6.97 3.91 12.97
CA ASP A 102 7.21 3.72 14.40
C ASP A 102 6.41 4.74 15.21
N ALA A 103 6.28 5.95 14.71
CA ALA A 103 5.52 6.99 15.39
C ALA A 103 4.04 6.63 15.50
N LEU A 104 3.51 5.84 14.57
CA LEU A 104 2.12 5.42 14.65
C LEU A 104 1.86 4.53 15.85
N ALA A 105 2.87 3.81 16.30
CA ALA A 105 2.75 2.95 17.46
C ALA A 105 3.04 3.69 18.76
N ALA A 106 3.57 4.90 18.70
CA ALA A 106 3.88 5.68 19.88
C ALA A 106 2.61 6.20 20.52
N ARG A 107 2.66 6.42 21.83
CA ARG A 107 1.50 6.91 22.57
C ARG A 107 1.61 8.34 22.94
#